data_a7289681e3814c50441cfdc4fa78dc7e
#
_entry.id   a7289681e3814c50441cfdc4fa78dc7e
#
_cell.length_a   1.000
_cell.length_b   1.000
_cell.length_c   1.000
_cell.angle_alpha   90.00
_cell.angle_beta   90.00
_cell.angle_gamma   90.00
#
_symmetry.space_group_name_H-M   'P 1'
#
loop_
_entity.id
_entity.type
_entity.pdbx_description
1 polymer ?
#
loop_
_entity_poly.entity_id
_entity_poly.type
_entity_poly.pdbx_seq_one_letter_code
_entity_poly.pdbx_strand_id
1 'polypeptide(L)'
;MLSPDQIPVLNSISYLCTVAGLLTSIPTVITGGAEGYHLFFHGSLDAKDVKFGNLHPLVKMTLIHAWLNYASVAGAVYNWLTRRAVEGHTSSSSNAIVSGLILGAMGYAAFLGGTMVYTRGVGVQRMGKGLEFKQKNEGEVKGKGKDVKGGKDL
;
A
#
# COMPACT_ATOMS: atom_id res chain seq x y z
N MET A 1 -27.05 20.95 -14.14
CA MET A 1 -26.89 21.66 -12.85
C MET A 1 -27.63 20.84 -11.79
N LEU A 2 -27.03 20.65 -10.60
CA LEU A 2 -27.69 19.98 -9.48
C LEU A 2 -28.79 20.90 -8.92
N SER A 3 -29.96 20.34 -8.56
CA SER A 3 -30.99 21.11 -7.87
C SER A 3 -30.57 21.36 -6.41
N PRO A 4 -31.06 22.47 -5.78
CA PRO A 4 -30.76 22.77 -4.38
C PRO A 4 -31.09 21.62 -3.41
N ASP A 5 -32.14 20.84 -3.70
CA ASP A 5 -32.56 19.71 -2.87
C ASP A 5 -31.61 18.50 -2.95
N GLN A 6 -30.81 18.39 -4.00
CA GLN A 6 -29.84 17.29 -4.20
C GLN A 6 -28.56 17.50 -3.39
N ILE A 7 -28.20 18.73 -3.07
CA ILE A 7 -26.95 19.05 -2.39
C ILE A 7 -26.86 18.43 -0.99
N PRO A 8 -27.87 18.52 -0.11
CA PRO A 8 -27.85 17.88 1.21
C PRO A 8 -27.73 16.35 1.13
N VAL A 9 -28.42 15.75 0.17
CA VAL A 9 -28.37 14.29 -0.05
C VAL A 9 -26.97 13.85 -0.45
N LEU A 10 -26.33 14.56 -1.39
CA LEU A 10 -24.98 14.27 -1.82
C LEU A 10 -23.94 14.46 -0.69
N ASN A 11 -24.11 15.50 0.13
CA ASN A 11 -23.26 15.70 1.30
C ASN A 11 -23.36 14.53 2.28
N SER A 12 -24.59 14.07 2.58
CA SER A 12 -24.81 12.94 3.48
C SER A 12 -24.24 11.64 2.92
N ILE A 13 -24.44 11.35 1.64
CA ILE A 13 -23.85 10.17 0.97
C ILE A 13 -22.33 10.23 1.02
N SER A 14 -21.73 11.36 0.66
CA SER A 14 -20.29 11.56 0.70
C SER A 14 -19.71 11.36 2.11
N TYR A 15 -20.41 11.83 3.13
CA TYR A 15 -20.00 11.60 4.52
C TYR A 15 -20.08 10.13 4.90
N LEU A 16 -21.16 9.43 4.57
CA LEU A 16 -21.30 8.00 4.83
C LEU A 16 -20.24 7.17 4.10
N CYS A 17 -19.90 7.51 2.86
CA CYS A 17 -18.82 6.89 2.12
C CYS A 17 -17.45 7.10 2.83
N THR A 18 -17.22 8.29 3.40
CA THR A 18 -16.00 8.55 4.18
C THR A 18 -15.93 7.65 5.42
N VAL A 19 -17.04 7.52 6.17
CA VAL A 19 -17.14 6.63 7.34
C VAL A 19 -16.91 5.18 6.95
N ALA A 20 -17.57 4.70 5.90
CA ALA A 20 -17.40 3.34 5.40
C ALA A 20 -15.95 3.08 4.96
N GLY A 21 -15.32 4.03 4.26
CA GLY A 21 -13.92 3.96 3.88
C GLY A 21 -12.97 3.87 5.08
N LEU A 22 -13.21 4.66 6.13
CA LEU A 22 -12.44 4.58 7.37
C LEU A 22 -12.59 3.22 8.06
N LEU A 23 -13.80 2.69 8.15
CA LEU A 23 -14.04 1.38 8.77
C LEU A 23 -13.33 0.26 7.98
N THR A 24 -13.41 0.28 6.65
CA THR A 24 -12.75 -0.71 5.80
C THR A 24 -11.24 -0.53 5.73
N SER A 25 -10.70 0.64 6.07
CA SER A 25 -9.25 0.86 6.16
C SER A 25 -8.60 0.12 7.34
N ILE A 26 -9.34 -0.16 8.41
CA ILE A 26 -8.80 -0.83 9.61
C ILE A 26 -8.19 -2.20 9.27
N PRO A 27 -8.95 -3.16 8.71
CA PRO A 27 -8.36 -4.45 8.34
C PRO A 27 -7.24 -4.31 7.29
N THR A 28 -7.35 -3.35 6.38
CA THR A 28 -6.33 -3.10 5.35
C THR A 28 -5.01 -2.64 5.96
N VAL A 29 -5.05 -1.74 6.96
CA VAL A 29 -3.86 -1.27 7.68
C VAL A 29 -3.22 -2.42 8.47
N ILE A 30 -4.03 -3.27 9.13
CA ILE A 30 -3.53 -4.41 9.89
C ILE A 30 -2.83 -5.42 8.98
N THR A 31 -3.49 -5.83 7.89
CA THR A 31 -2.92 -6.82 6.96
C THR A 31 -1.72 -6.27 6.20
N GLY A 32 -1.79 -5.02 5.72
CA GLY A 32 -0.66 -4.35 5.06
C GLY A 32 0.53 -4.15 5.99
N GLY A 33 0.28 -3.83 7.27
CA GLY A 33 1.32 -3.73 8.29
C GLY A 33 1.99 -5.07 8.58
N ALA A 34 1.22 -6.16 8.67
CA ALA A 34 1.74 -7.50 8.85
C ALA A 34 2.62 -7.93 7.65
N GLU A 35 2.19 -7.66 6.42
CA GLU A 35 2.98 -7.94 5.21
C GLU A 35 4.26 -7.10 5.16
N GLY A 36 4.18 -5.81 5.51
CA GLY A 36 5.35 -4.94 5.61
C GLY A 36 6.34 -5.43 6.66
N TYR A 37 5.85 -5.81 7.85
CA TYR A 37 6.68 -6.38 8.92
C TYR A 37 7.43 -7.63 8.43
N HIS A 38 6.72 -8.55 7.78
CA HIS A 38 7.33 -9.74 7.20
C HIS A 38 8.38 -9.44 6.13
N LEU A 39 8.13 -8.44 5.28
CA LEU A 39 9.07 -8.03 4.25
C LEU A 39 10.38 -7.49 4.85
N PHE A 40 10.29 -6.69 5.92
CA PHE A 40 11.45 -6.05 6.54
C PHE A 40 12.25 -6.96 7.46
N PHE A 41 11.57 -7.84 8.22
CA PHE A 41 12.23 -8.60 9.29
C PHE A 41 12.40 -10.09 8.97
N HIS A 42 11.59 -10.66 8.08
CA HIS A 42 11.61 -12.09 7.74
C HIS A 42 11.75 -12.36 6.24
N GLY A 43 11.80 -11.31 5.43
CA GLY A 43 12.00 -11.43 3.98
C GLY A 43 13.44 -11.78 3.65
N SER A 44 13.68 -12.33 2.46
CA SER A 44 15.00 -12.59 1.88
C SER A 44 15.79 -11.32 1.49
N LEU A 45 15.33 -10.15 1.93
CA LEU A 45 16.12 -8.93 1.88
C LEU A 45 17.13 -9.04 3.02
N ASP A 46 18.38 -9.39 2.69
CA ASP A 46 19.46 -9.38 3.65
C ASP A 46 19.48 -8.03 4.35
N ALA A 47 19.49 -8.04 5.70
CA ALA A 47 19.57 -6.81 6.50
C ALA A 47 20.82 -5.97 6.16
N LYS A 48 21.78 -6.53 5.42
CA LYS A 48 22.95 -5.86 4.85
C LYS A 48 22.62 -4.91 3.70
N ASP A 49 21.46 -5.07 3.04
CA ASP A 49 21.00 -4.19 1.95
C ASP A 49 20.26 -2.96 2.45
N VAL A 50 19.95 -2.90 3.74
CA VAL A 50 19.33 -1.74 4.40
C VAL A 50 20.42 -0.80 4.93
N LYS A 51 21.37 -0.39 4.09
CA LYS A 51 22.22 0.76 4.41
C LYS A 51 21.44 2.03 4.13
N PHE A 52 21.31 2.88 5.15
CA PHE A 52 20.81 4.25 5.04
C PHE A 52 21.52 4.93 3.85
N GLY A 53 20.79 5.20 2.78
CA GLY A 53 21.31 5.80 1.55
C GLY A 53 21.10 4.97 0.28
N ASN A 54 21.10 3.63 0.35
CA ASN A 54 20.85 2.72 -0.78
C ASN A 54 19.77 1.69 -0.41
N LEU A 55 18.54 2.16 -0.18
CA LEU A 55 17.40 1.27 0.04
C LEU A 55 17.13 0.47 -1.23
N HIS A 56 17.00 -0.86 -1.07
CA HIS A 56 16.57 -1.73 -2.16
C HIS A 56 15.27 -1.17 -2.80
N PRO A 57 15.15 -1.16 -4.14
CA PRO A 57 14.00 -0.55 -4.81
C PRO A 57 12.64 -1.03 -4.32
N LEU A 58 12.51 -2.29 -3.92
CA LEU A 58 11.30 -2.85 -3.36
C LEU A 58 10.95 -2.23 -2.00
N VAL A 59 11.95 -2.05 -1.12
CA VAL A 59 11.77 -1.41 0.19
C VAL A 59 11.30 0.04 0.02
N LYS A 60 11.92 0.77 -0.90
CA LYS A 60 11.54 2.14 -1.22
C LYS A 60 10.09 2.22 -1.71
N MET A 61 9.69 1.33 -2.63
CA MET A 61 8.31 1.27 -3.14
C MET A 61 7.31 0.96 -2.02
N THR A 62 7.62 -0.01 -1.15
CA THR A 62 6.77 -0.39 0.00
C THR A 62 6.61 0.78 0.97
N LEU A 63 7.68 1.50 1.29
CA LEU A 63 7.61 2.67 2.17
C LEU A 63 6.77 3.79 1.56
N ILE A 64 6.97 4.14 0.29
CA ILE A 64 6.17 5.16 -0.39
C ILE A 64 4.70 4.75 -0.42
N HIS A 65 4.40 3.50 -0.78
CA HIS A 65 3.05 2.97 -0.77
C HIS A 65 2.40 3.07 0.62
N ALA A 66 3.10 2.67 1.68
CA ALA A 66 2.61 2.76 3.05
C ALA A 66 2.34 4.21 3.48
N TRP A 67 3.27 5.13 3.23
CA TRP A 67 3.12 6.55 3.55
C TRP A 67 1.92 7.19 2.84
N LEU A 68 1.71 6.90 1.56
CA LEU A 68 0.55 7.41 0.80
C LEU A 68 -0.77 6.90 1.38
N ASN A 69 -0.83 5.62 1.78
CA ASN A 69 -2.02 5.07 2.42
C ASN A 69 -2.28 5.70 3.80
N TYR A 70 -1.25 5.86 4.65
CA TYR A 70 -1.41 6.52 5.94
C TYR A 70 -1.82 7.99 5.80
N ALA A 71 -1.24 8.73 4.85
CA ALA A 71 -1.64 10.10 4.56
C ALA A 71 -3.10 10.18 4.08
N SER A 72 -3.55 9.22 3.27
CA SER A 72 -4.93 9.14 2.80
C SER A 72 -5.90 8.85 3.94
N VAL A 73 -5.57 7.93 4.85
CA VAL A 73 -6.37 7.65 6.05
C VAL A 73 -6.43 8.89 6.96
N ALA A 74 -5.31 9.57 7.19
CA ALA A 74 -5.26 10.79 7.99
C ALA A 74 -6.15 11.90 7.39
N GLY A 75 -6.11 12.10 6.07
CA GLY A 75 -6.98 13.03 5.36
C GLY A 75 -8.46 12.65 5.46
N ALA A 76 -8.79 11.36 5.39
CA ALA A 76 -10.15 10.87 5.57
C ALA A 76 -10.65 11.10 7.02
N VAL A 77 -9.80 10.89 8.03
CA VAL A 77 -10.09 11.22 9.43
C VAL A 77 -10.33 12.72 9.59
N TYR A 78 -9.51 13.57 8.98
CA TYR A 78 -9.72 15.02 8.97
C TYR A 78 -11.10 15.38 8.38
N ASN A 79 -11.44 14.82 7.23
CA ASN A 79 -12.75 15.05 6.59
C ASN A 79 -13.92 14.57 7.48
N TRP A 80 -13.76 13.43 8.14
CA TRP A 80 -14.76 12.93 9.06
C TRP A 80 -14.93 13.85 10.28
N LEU A 81 -13.84 14.23 10.93
CA LEU A 81 -13.83 15.07 12.13
C LEU A 81 -14.46 16.46 11.87
N THR A 82 -14.10 17.08 10.75
CA THR A 82 -14.58 18.42 10.41
C THR A 82 -16.06 18.44 10.00
N ARG A 83 -16.58 17.33 9.47
CA ARG A 83 -17.96 17.26 8.96
C ARG A 83 -18.97 16.66 9.95
N ARG A 84 -18.50 15.87 10.93
CA ARG A 84 -19.39 15.15 11.87
C ARG A 84 -20.27 16.06 12.72
N ALA A 85 -19.82 17.26 13.03
CA ALA A 85 -20.51 18.23 13.88
C ALA A 85 -21.26 19.32 13.08
N VAL A 86 -21.18 19.26 11.74
CA VAL A 86 -21.84 20.24 10.87
C VAL A 86 -23.19 19.71 10.43
N GLU A 87 -24.24 20.55 10.51
CA GLU A 87 -25.58 20.17 10.06
C GLU A 87 -25.59 19.79 8.57
N GLY A 88 -26.26 18.68 8.26
CA GLY A 88 -26.28 18.09 6.92
C GLY A 88 -24.92 17.60 6.41
N HIS A 89 -23.89 17.50 7.29
CA HIS A 89 -22.54 17.08 6.96
C HIS A 89 -21.92 17.85 5.78
N THR A 90 -22.20 19.15 5.72
CA THR A 90 -21.77 20.03 4.63
C THR A 90 -20.25 20.03 4.47
N SER A 91 -19.79 19.92 3.24
CA SER A 91 -18.38 19.94 2.89
C SER A 91 -17.88 21.38 2.69
N SER A 92 -16.77 21.72 3.31
CA SER A 92 -16.06 22.97 3.08
C SER A 92 -15.07 22.86 1.90
N SER A 93 -14.56 23.98 1.42
CA SER A 93 -13.50 23.99 0.38
C SER A 93 -12.26 23.20 0.80
N SER A 94 -11.89 23.25 2.09
CA SER A 94 -10.75 22.46 2.61
C SER A 94 -11.02 20.96 2.53
N ASN A 95 -12.24 20.51 2.82
CA ASN A 95 -12.61 19.09 2.65
C ASN A 95 -12.51 18.65 1.19
N ALA A 96 -12.93 19.49 0.24
CA ALA A 96 -12.83 19.21 -1.19
C ALA A 96 -11.36 19.09 -1.64
N ILE A 97 -10.50 20.02 -1.22
CA ILE A 97 -9.07 19.97 -1.52
C ILE A 97 -8.43 18.71 -0.94
N VAL A 98 -8.68 18.41 0.33
CA VAL A 98 -8.15 17.21 0.99
C VAL A 98 -8.63 15.94 0.27
N SER A 99 -9.91 15.89 -0.13
CA SER A 99 -10.44 14.74 -0.89
C SER A 99 -9.75 14.57 -2.26
N GLY A 100 -9.45 15.65 -2.95
CA GLY A 100 -8.71 15.63 -4.21
C GLY A 100 -7.29 15.10 -4.02
N LEU A 101 -6.59 15.55 -2.97
CA LEU A 101 -5.25 15.06 -2.62
C LEU A 101 -5.27 13.57 -2.25
N ILE A 102 -6.26 13.12 -1.46
CA ILE A 102 -6.45 11.70 -1.12
C ILE A 102 -6.65 10.89 -2.39
N LEU A 103 -7.50 11.32 -3.31
CA LEU A 103 -7.77 10.60 -4.56
C LEU A 103 -6.49 10.41 -5.39
N GLY A 104 -5.68 11.46 -5.54
CA GLY A 104 -4.38 11.38 -6.23
C GLY A 104 -3.40 10.44 -5.52
N ALA A 105 -3.30 10.55 -4.18
CA ALA A 105 -2.42 9.70 -3.37
C ALA A 105 -2.83 8.23 -3.46
N MET A 106 -4.12 7.92 -3.36
CA MET A 106 -4.64 6.55 -3.49
C MET A 106 -4.43 5.97 -4.88
N GLY A 107 -4.62 6.77 -5.94
CA GLY A 107 -4.35 6.34 -7.31
C GLY A 107 -2.89 5.93 -7.51
N TYR A 108 -1.96 6.74 -7.01
CA TYR A 108 -0.53 6.42 -7.07
C TYR A 108 -0.16 5.25 -6.15
N ALA A 109 -0.73 5.17 -4.94
CA ALA A 109 -0.54 4.04 -4.06
C ALA A 109 -1.05 2.73 -4.68
N ALA A 110 -2.21 2.74 -5.33
CA ALA A 110 -2.75 1.57 -6.04
C ALA A 110 -1.83 1.12 -7.19
N PHE A 111 -1.29 2.05 -7.96
CA PHE A 111 -0.29 1.75 -8.99
C PHE A 111 0.96 1.08 -8.40
N LEU A 112 1.52 1.61 -7.30
CA LEU A 112 2.67 1.02 -6.63
C LEU A 112 2.35 -0.37 -6.08
N GLY A 113 1.18 -0.53 -5.42
CA GLY A 113 0.71 -1.82 -4.90
C GLY A 113 0.55 -2.86 -6.01
N GLY A 114 -0.08 -2.50 -7.11
CA GLY A 114 -0.20 -3.34 -8.30
C GLY A 114 1.17 -3.75 -8.83
N THR A 115 2.10 -2.81 -8.96
CA THR A 115 3.46 -3.08 -9.42
C THR A 115 4.18 -4.07 -8.48
N MET A 116 4.06 -3.90 -7.15
CA MET A 116 4.65 -4.82 -6.18
C MET A 116 4.09 -6.24 -6.31
N VAL A 117 2.79 -6.40 -6.50
CA VAL A 117 2.15 -7.71 -6.65
C VAL A 117 2.53 -8.34 -7.99
N TYR A 118 2.30 -7.66 -9.10
CA TYR A 118 2.42 -8.25 -10.44
C TYR A 118 3.87 -8.38 -10.93
N THR A 119 4.76 -7.45 -10.58
CA THR A 119 6.15 -7.51 -11.05
C THR A 119 7.10 -8.12 -10.05
N ARG A 120 6.77 -8.11 -8.76
CA ARG A 120 7.64 -8.57 -7.67
C ARG A 120 7.06 -9.71 -6.85
N GLY A 121 5.80 -10.10 -7.10
CA GLY A 121 5.13 -11.20 -6.40
C GLY A 121 4.94 -10.98 -4.90
N VAL A 122 4.94 -9.72 -4.42
CA VAL A 122 4.75 -9.42 -3.00
C VAL A 122 3.37 -9.89 -2.55
N GLY A 123 3.32 -10.63 -1.45
CA GLY A 123 2.07 -11.19 -0.91
C GLY A 123 1.57 -12.47 -1.60
N VAL A 124 1.88 -12.68 -2.88
CA VAL A 124 1.40 -13.83 -3.66
C VAL A 124 2.37 -15.01 -3.62
N GLN A 125 3.68 -14.73 -3.51
CA GLN A 125 4.73 -15.76 -3.51
C GLN A 125 4.81 -16.60 -2.23
N ARG A 126 3.99 -16.29 -1.22
CA ARG A 126 3.94 -17.03 0.06
C ARG A 126 2.86 -18.10 0.09
N MET A 127 1.96 -18.17 -0.90
CA MET A 127 0.84 -19.09 -0.92
C MET A 127 0.87 -20.01 -2.13
N GLY A 128 0.76 -21.33 -1.89
CA GLY A 128 0.58 -22.33 -2.92
C GLY A 128 1.68 -22.34 -3.99
N LYS A 129 1.28 -22.32 -5.26
CA LYS A 129 2.19 -22.39 -6.43
C LYS A 129 3.25 -21.28 -6.48
N GLY A 130 2.99 -20.11 -5.89
CA GLY A 130 3.95 -19.02 -5.82
C GLY A 130 5.15 -19.35 -4.92
N LEU A 131 4.91 -20.05 -3.81
CA LEU A 131 5.97 -20.53 -2.91
C LEU A 131 6.84 -21.59 -3.59
N GLU A 132 6.21 -22.55 -4.29
CA GLU A 132 6.92 -23.58 -5.05
C GLU A 132 7.80 -22.98 -6.14
N PHE A 133 7.29 -21.98 -6.87
CA PHE A 133 8.03 -21.28 -7.93
C PHE A 133 9.25 -20.54 -7.37
N LYS A 134 9.09 -19.89 -6.21
CA LYS A 134 10.20 -19.22 -5.53
C LYS A 134 11.28 -20.21 -5.08
N GLN A 135 10.88 -21.31 -4.43
CA GLN A 135 11.81 -22.35 -3.97
C GLN A 135 12.58 -23.00 -5.12
N LYS A 136 11.89 -23.24 -6.26
CA LYS A 136 12.53 -23.77 -7.46
C LYS A 136 13.59 -22.82 -8.02
N ASN A 137 13.29 -21.53 -8.15
CA ASN A 137 14.22 -20.54 -8.67
C ASN A 137 15.42 -20.34 -7.73
N GLU A 138 15.21 -20.34 -6.42
CA GLU A 138 16.31 -20.26 -5.44
C GLU A 138 17.21 -21.51 -5.48
N GLY A 139 16.64 -22.68 -5.73
CA GLY A 139 17.37 -23.92 -5.93
C GLY A 139 18.26 -23.91 -7.19
N GLU A 140 17.73 -23.40 -8.31
CA GLU A 140 18.47 -23.28 -9.57
C GLU A 140 19.63 -22.27 -9.48
N VAL A 141 19.43 -21.14 -8.78
CA VAL A 141 20.47 -20.13 -8.58
C VAL A 141 21.60 -20.68 -7.70
N LYS A 142 21.27 -21.42 -6.65
CA LYS A 142 22.26 -22.08 -5.78
C LYS A 142 23.01 -23.22 -6.47
N GLY A 143 22.35 -23.95 -7.38
CA GLY A 143 22.96 -24.98 -8.21
C GLY A 143 24.01 -24.41 -9.16
N LYS A 144 23.68 -23.37 -9.92
CA LYS A 144 24.60 -22.70 -10.85
C LYS A 144 25.81 -22.05 -10.16
N GLY A 145 25.66 -21.58 -8.92
CA GLY A 145 26.76 -20.99 -8.14
C GLY A 145 27.79 -22.02 -7.66
N LYS A 146 27.44 -23.30 -7.57
CA LYS A 146 28.38 -24.37 -7.19
C LYS A 146 29.24 -24.87 -8.36
N ASP A 147 28.65 -24.93 -9.56
CA ASP A 147 29.38 -25.40 -10.75
C ASP A 147 30.44 -24.41 -11.24
N VAL A 148 30.29 -23.13 -10.95
CA VAL A 148 31.30 -22.09 -11.29
C VAL A 148 32.50 -22.09 -10.34
N LYS A 149 32.37 -22.61 -9.11
CA LYS A 149 33.50 -22.70 -8.15
C LYS A 149 34.29 -23.98 -8.28
N GLY A 150 33.77 -25.02 -8.90
CA GLY A 150 34.50 -26.31 -9.09
C GLY A 150 35.45 -26.35 -10.30
N GLY A 151 35.52 -25.33 -11.12
CA GLY A 151 36.30 -25.28 -12.37
C GLY A 151 37.61 -24.50 -12.33
N LYS A 152 38.16 -24.18 -11.15
CA LYS A 152 39.39 -23.37 -11.01
C LYS A 152 40.60 -24.14 -10.48
N ASP A 153 40.51 -25.46 -10.30
CA ASP A 153 41.64 -26.29 -9.87
C ASP A 153 41.93 -27.37 -10.94
N LEU A 154 42.49 -26.94 -12.08
CA LEU A 154 43.21 -27.75 -13.05
C LEU A 154 44.28 -26.90 -13.71
#